data_def7414489a4910f7afc308245a463f5
#
_entry.id   def7414489a4910f7afc308245a463f5
#
_cell.length_a   1.000
_cell.length_b   1.000
_cell.length_c   1.000
_cell.angle_alpha   90.00
_cell.angle_beta   90.00
_cell.angle_gamma   90.00
#
_symmetry.space_group_name_H-M   'P 1'
#
loop_
_entity.id
_entity.type
_entity.pdbx_description
1 polymer ?
#
loop_
_entity_poly.entity_id
_entity_poly.type
_entity_poly.pdbx_seq_one_letter_code
_entity_poly.pdbx_strand_id
1 'polypeptide(L)'
;MRLKDALRQARIEAADRTGVVVDLRDAEIARLEILNDALDPLFAEIPGGVELFDRGISQGDTPRLWIDVVVHVVMGRDKRMYRFVQDTAYGRIVLAESHEAAKIADAVTSYVARRLVERERALSLPPVQAAPPLPAPPRRNGLWTFVLGFIAGALALFALALFAALRIS
;
A
#
# COMPACT_ATOMS: atom_id res chain seq x y z
N MET A 1 -30.58 43.71 7.39
CA MET A 1 -30.11 42.93 6.22
C MET A 1 -31.25 42.03 5.77
N ARG A 2 -31.68 42.09 4.50
CA ARG A 2 -32.77 41.24 4.02
C ARG A 2 -32.21 39.85 3.70
N LEU A 3 -32.97 38.79 3.92
CA LEU A 3 -32.53 37.39 3.63
C LEU A 3 -32.02 37.19 2.19
N LYS A 4 -32.65 37.89 1.23
CA LYS A 4 -32.24 37.85 -0.19
C LYS A 4 -30.82 38.41 -0.39
N ASP A 5 -30.45 39.46 0.33
CA ASP A 5 -29.12 40.06 0.22
C ASP A 5 -28.07 39.15 0.87
N ALA A 6 -28.40 38.55 2.01
CA ALA A 6 -27.54 37.55 2.67
C ALA A 6 -27.31 36.29 1.82
N LEU A 7 -28.35 35.78 1.16
CA LEU A 7 -28.24 34.64 0.26
C LEU A 7 -27.38 34.96 -0.98
N ARG A 8 -27.53 36.17 -1.52
CA ARG A 8 -26.70 36.61 -2.67
C ARG A 8 -25.23 36.69 -2.26
N GLN A 9 -24.95 37.30 -1.11
CA GLN A 9 -23.58 37.40 -0.58
C GLN A 9 -22.98 36.04 -0.34
N ALA A 10 -23.70 35.12 0.31
CA ALA A 10 -23.23 33.75 0.57
C ALA A 10 -22.94 32.99 -0.73
N ARG A 11 -23.72 33.23 -1.80
CA ARG A 11 -23.44 32.57 -3.11
C ARG A 11 -22.17 33.13 -3.77
N ILE A 12 -21.94 34.45 -3.67
CA ILE A 12 -20.72 35.08 -4.19
C ILE A 12 -19.49 34.50 -3.45
N GLU A 13 -19.53 34.49 -2.12
CA GLU A 13 -18.46 33.95 -1.30
C GLU A 13 -18.20 32.45 -1.54
N ALA A 14 -19.24 31.65 -1.83
CA ALA A 14 -19.11 30.26 -2.20
C ALA A 14 -18.44 30.08 -3.58
N ALA A 15 -18.82 30.94 -4.55
CA ALA A 15 -18.22 30.92 -5.89
C ALA A 15 -16.75 31.33 -5.85
N ASP A 16 -16.39 32.38 -5.10
CA ASP A 16 -15.02 32.84 -4.92
C ASP A 16 -14.13 31.76 -4.29
N ARG A 17 -14.62 31.07 -3.24
CA ARG A 17 -13.90 29.95 -2.62
C ARG A 17 -13.65 28.81 -3.59
N THR A 18 -14.64 28.49 -4.42
CA THR A 18 -14.51 27.44 -5.43
C THR A 18 -13.47 27.83 -6.49
N GLY A 19 -13.48 29.10 -6.94
CA GLY A 19 -12.48 29.62 -7.89
C GLY A 19 -11.06 29.49 -7.35
N VAL A 20 -10.79 29.90 -6.12
CA VAL A 20 -9.48 29.81 -5.48
C VAL A 20 -8.98 28.35 -5.39
N VAL A 21 -9.88 27.41 -5.08
CA VAL A 21 -9.51 25.98 -5.00
C VAL A 21 -9.13 25.44 -6.38
N VAL A 22 -9.84 25.83 -7.43
CA VAL A 22 -9.52 25.44 -8.81
C VAL A 22 -8.16 26.00 -9.23
N ASP A 23 -7.93 27.31 -9.00
CA ASP A 23 -6.65 27.97 -9.36
C ASP A 23 -5.44 27.32 -8.64
N LEU A 24 -5.58 26.96 -7.37
CA LEU A 24 -4.52 26.28 -6.61
C LEU A 24 -4.24 24.90 -7.16
N ARG A 25 -5.25 24.16 -7.55
CA ARG A 25 -5.12 22.83 -8.14
C ARG A 25 -4.44 22.89 -9.51
N ASP A 26 -4.83 23.83 -10.36
CA ASP A 26 -4.23 24.02 -11.68
C ASP A 26 -2.75 24.39 -11.54
N ALA A 27 -2.40 25.22 -10.54
CA ALA A 27 -1.01 25.51 -10.23
C ALA A 27 -0.21 24.27 -9.74
N GLU A 28 -0.83 23.34 -9.02
CA GLU A 28 -0.21 22.07 -8.64
C GLU A 28 0.04 21.19 -9.87
N ILE A 29 -0.95 21.06 -10.75
CA ILE A 29 -0.83 20.28 -11.99
C ILE A 29 0.29 20.85 -12.84
N ALA A 30 0.33 22.16 -13.08
CA ALA A 30 1.37 22.80 -13.87
C ALA A 30 2.78 22.54 -13.32
N ARG A 31 2.96 22.52 -11.99
CA ARG A 31 4.25 22.16 -11.37
C ARG A 31 4.61 20.69 -11.59
N LEU A 32 3.64 19.79 -11.47
CA LEU A 32 3.87 18.37 -11.75
C LEU A 32 4.17 18.12 -13.22
N GLU A 33 3.59 18.90 -14.14
CA GLU A 33 3.93 18.87 -15.58
C GLU A 33 5.38 19.29 -15.81
N ILE A 34 5.86 20.38 -15.19
CA ILE A 34 7.27 20.80 -15.28
C ILE A 34 8.20 19.67 -14.82
N LEU A 35 7.88 18.99 -13.71
CA LEU A 35 8.66 17.86 -13.26
C LEU A 35 8.56 16.68 -14.22
N ASN A 36 7.35 16.39 -14.73
CA ASN A 36 7.13 15.33 -15.70
C ASN A 36 8.01 15.52 -16.95
N ASP A 37 8.04 16.72 -17.50
CA ASP A 37 8.89 17.05 -18.65
C ASP A 37 10.38 16.90 -18.34
N ALA A 38 10.80 17.29 -17.12
CA ALA A 38 12.18 17.11 -16.65
C ALA A 38 12.58 15.62 -16.53
N LEU A 39 11.63 14.71 -16.40
CA LEU A 39 11.86 13.27 -16.35
C LEU A 39 11.87 12.59 -17.74
N ASP A 40 11.52 13.27 -18.81
CA ASP A 40 11.49 12.70 -20.17
C ASP A 40 12.81 12.04 -20.58
N PRO A 41 13.99 12.66 -20.39
CA PRO A 41 15.26 12.03 -20.73
C PRO A 41 15.49 10.72 -19.99
N LEU A 42 15.16 10.66 -18.67
CA LEU A 42 15.32 9.47 -17.86
C LEU A 42 14.46 8.32 -18.41
N PHE A 43 13.18 8.59 -18.70
CA PHE A 43 12.27 7.55 -19.17
C PHE A 43 12.59 7.07 -20.58
N ALA A 44 13.20 7.94 -21.42
CA ALA A 44 13.70 7.55 -22.74
C ALA A 44 14.90 6.57 -22.67
N GLU A 45 15.66 6.56 -21.58
CA GLU A 45 16.78 5.64 -21.36
C GLU A 45 16.36 4.27 -20.83
N ILE A 46 15.11 4.10 -20.37
CA ILE A 46 14.63 2.82 -19.86
C ILE A 46 14.54 1.81 -21.00
N PRO A 47 15.15 0.60 -20.85
CA PRO A 47 15.13 -0.42 -21.87
C PRO A 47 13.71 -0.84 -22.26
N GLY A 48 13.44 -0.99 -23.55
CA GLY A 48 12.15 -1.48 -24.04
C GLY A 48 11.80 -2.85 -23.41
N GLY A 49 10.53 -3.04 -23.07
CA GLY A 49 10.05 -4.27 -22.40
C GLY A 49 10.14 -4.25 -20.88
N VAL A 50 10.51 -3.13 -20.28
CA VAL A 50 10.41 -2.91 -18.82
C VAL A 50 9.07 -2.25 -18.51
N GLU A 51 8.08 -3.04 -18.09
CA GLU A 51 6.73 -2.59 -17.71
C GLU A 51 6.61 -2.31 -16.20
N LEU A 52 7.70 -1.85 -15.56
CA LEU A 52 7.69 -1.55 -14.12
C LEU A 52 7.18 -0.15 -13.80
N PHE A 53 7.21 0.74 -14.77
CA PHE A 53 6.94 2.15 -14.57
C PHE A 53 5.72 2.58 -15.40
N ASP A 54 4.77 3.21 -14.73
CA ASP A 54 3.56 3.75 -15.35
C ASP A 54 3.49 5.25 -15.03
N ARG A 55 4.21 6.05 -15.84
CA ARG A 55 4.31 7.49 -15.64
C ARG A 55 3.07 8.21 -16.14
N GLY A 56 2.43 8.96 -15.24
CA GLY A 56 1.27 9.77 -15.62
C GLY A 56 0.79 10.67 -14.51
N ILE A 57 0.14 11.78 -14.89
CA ILE A 57 -0.45 12.72 -13.93
C ILE A 57 -1.94 12.37 -13.73
N SER A 58 -2.32 12.06 -12.49
CA SER A 58 -3.72 11.92 -12.11
C SER A 58 -4.30 13.27 -11.66
N GLN A 59 -5.48 13.61 -12.20
CA GLN A 59 -6.16 14.88 -11.94
C GLN A 59 -7.29 14.74 -10.90
N GLY A 60 -7.08 13.91 -9.85
CA GLY A 60 -8.00 13.79 -8.73
C GLY A 60 -8.03 15.03 -7.82
N ASP A 61 -8.69 14.96 -6.66
CA ASP A 61 -8.74 16.05 -5.66
C ASP A 61 -7.33 16.47 -5.20
N THR A 62 -6.40 15.55 -5.23
CA THR A 62 -4.97 15.79 -5.01
C THR A 62 -4.22 15.29 -6.25
N PRO A 63 -3.73 16.19 -7.12
CA PRO A 63 -2.94 15.81 -8.29
C PRO A 63 -1.68 15.03 -7.88
N ARG A 64 -1.34 13.99 -8.65
CA ARG A 64 -0.16 13.15 -8.42
C ARG A 64 0.51 12.83 -9.74
N LEU A 65 1.83 12.92 -9.76
CA LEU A 65 2.64 12.38 -10.84
C LEU A 65 3.11 10.98 -10.41
N TRP A 66 2.52 9.95 -10.99
CA TRP A 66 2.90 8.57 -10.76
C TRP A 66 4.20 8.23 -11.49
N ILE A 67 5.05 7.47 -10.84
CA ILE A 67 6.31 6.95 -11.38
C ILE A 67 6.20 5.43 -11.56
N ASP A 68 5.61 4.77 -10.58
CA ASP A 68 5.17 3.37 -10.65
C ASP A 68 3.89 3.17 -9.81
N VAL A 69 3.43 1.93 -9.66
CA VAL A 69 2.16 1.58 -8.99
C VAL A 69 2.06 2.07 -7.53
N VAL A 70 3.20 2.23 -6.85
CA VAL A 70 3.25 2.57 -5.41
C VAL A 70 4.01 3.86 -5.13
N VAL A 71 4.65 4.46 -6.13
CA VAL A 71 5.50 5.64 -5.95
C VAL A 71 5.03 6.78 -6.83
N HIS A 72 4.89 7.95 -6.22
CA HIS A 72 4.40 9.14 -6.91
C HIS A 72 4.96 10.43 -6.29
N VAL A 73 4.82 11.52 -7.01
CA VAL A 73 5.11 12.87 -6.52
C VAL A 73 3.80 13.62 -6.28
N VAL A 74 3.70 14.27 -5.14
CA VAL A 74 2.61 15.19 -4.79
C VAL A 74 3.19 16.54 -4.39
N MET A 75 2.36 17.58 -4.44
CA MET A 75 2.74 18.87 -3.88
C MET A 75 2.54 18.85 -2.36
N GLY A 76 3.45 19.48 -1.63
CA GLY A 76 3.36 19.68 -0.19
C GLY A 76 2.20 20.58 0.21
N ARG A 77 2.04 20.77 1.51
CA ARG A 77 0.95 21.59 2.08
C ARG A 77 1.00 23.05 1.60
N ASP A 78 2.19 23.56 1.34
CA ASP A 78 2.45 24.90 0.82
C ASP A 78 2.20 25.03 -0.69
N LYS A 79 1.83 23.93 -1.37
CA LYS A 79 1.61 23.86 -2.82
C LYS A 79 2.82 24.26 -3.68
N ARG A 80 4.01 24.32 -3.09
CA ARG A 80 5.25 24.71 -3.74
C ARG A 80 6.37 23.68 -3.64
N MET A 81 6.35 22.86 -2.58
CA MET A 81 7.35 21.83 -2.34
C MET A 81 6.89 20.53 -2.98
N TYR A 82 7.73 19.92 -3.79
CA TYR A 82 7.53 18.57 -4.30
C TYR A 82 7.85 17.56 -3.20
N ARG A 83 7.02 16.55 -3.07
CA ARG A 83 7.20 15.43 -2.15
C ARG A 83 7.15 14.13 -2.95
N PHE A 84 8.29 13.49 -3.08
CA PHE A 84 8.42 12.17 -3.68
C PHE A 84 8.16 11.12 -2.61
N VAL A 85 7.12 10.31 -2.78
CA VAL A 85 6.58 9.45 -1.73
C VAL A 85 6.29 8.05 -2.24
N GLN A 86 6.35 7.08 -1.33
CA GLN A 86 5.99 5.69 -1.56
C GLN A 86 4.83 5.30 -0.66
N ASP A 87 3.77 4.76 -1.22
CA ASP A 87 2.67 4.16 -0.47
C ASP A 87 3.04 2.71 -0.10
N THR A 88 2.90 2.38 1.18
CA THR A 88 3.19 1.04 1.73
C THR A 88 1.99 0.53 2.53
N ALA A 89 1.98 -0.76 2.87
CA ALA A 89 0.95 -1.36 3.71
C ALA A 89 0.85 -0.71 5.10
N TYR A 90 1.92 -0.05 5.56
CA TYR A 90 1.99 0.61 6.87
C TYR A 90 1.82 2.12 6.80
N GLY A 91 1.56 2.68 5.61
CA GLY A 91 1.40 4.10 5.39
C GLY A 91 2.35 4.64 4.32
N ARG A 92 2.41 5.96 4.23
CA ARG A 92 3.21 6.68 3.24
C ARG A 92 4.59 7.02 3.79
N ILE A 93 5.64 6.71 3.01
CA ILE A 93 7.03 7.03 3.29
C ILE A 93 7.47 8.15 2.35
N VAL A 94 8.12 9.17 2.89
CA VAL A 94 8.72 10.25 2.10
C VAL A 94 10.12 9.84 1.69
N LEU A 95 10.36 9.76 0.37
CA LEU A 95 11.65 9.40 -0.21
C LEU A 95 12.53 10.64 -0.42
N ALA A 96 11.93 11.76 -0.83
CA ALA A 96 12.61 13.05 -0.99
C ALA A 96 11.60 14.20 -0.93
N GLU A 97 12.08 15.38 -0.49
CA GLU A 97 11.33 16.65 -0.51
C GLU A 97 12.23 17.76 -1.02
N SER A 98 11.71 18.60 -1.93
CA SER A 98 12.44 19.77 -2.43
C SER A 98 11.49 20.76 -3.10
N HIS A 99 11.87 22.05 -3.09
CA HIS A 99 11.24 23.09 -3.91
C HIS A 99 11.77 23.09 -5.36
N GLU A 100 12.88 22.40 -5.62
CA GLU A 100 13.54 22.32 -6.90
C GLU A 100 13.16 21.02 -7.62
N ALA A 101 12.56 21.13 -8.80
CA ALA A 101 12.18 19.97 -9.61
C ALA A 101 13.40 19.08 -9.95
N ALA A 102 14.58 19.69 -10.21
CA ALA A 102 15.80 18.98 -10.53
C ALA A 102 16.22 18.00 -9.42
N LYS A 103 16.17 18.40 -8.15
CA LYS A 103 16.51 17.53 -7.02
C LYS A 103 15.56 16.34 -6.89
N ILE A 104 14.29 16.54 -7.21
CA ILE A 104 13.31 15.45 -7.23
C ILE A 104 13.56 14.53 -8.44
N ALA A 105 13.91 15.09 -9.60
CA ALA A 105 14.28 14.29 -10.76
C ALA A 105 15.51 13.39 -10.46
N ASP A 106 16.52 13.88 -9.76
CA ASP A 106 17.68 13.10 -9.30
C ASP A 106 17.26 11.96 -8.35
N ALA A 107 16.33 12.25 -7.43
CA ALA A 107 15.81 11.25 -6.51
C ALA A 107 14.98 10.16 -7.23
N VAL A 108 14.16 10.55 -8.21
CA VAL A 108 13.42 9.63 -9.09
C VAL A 108 14.39 8.78 -9.91
N THR A 109 15.45 9.39 -10.49
CA THR A 109 16.49 8.68 -11.24
C THR A 109 17.14 7.59 -10.39
N SER A 110 17.53 7.95 -9.16
CA SER A 110 18.11 7.00 -8.21
C SER A 110 17.16 5.88 -7.82
N TYR A 111 15.87 6.16 -7.73
CA TYR A 111 14.83 5.16 -7.47
C TYR A 111 14.67 4.20 -8.66
N VAL A 112 14.52 4.75 -9.87
CA VAL A 112 14.38 3.98 -11.11
C VAL A 112 15.58 3.05 -11.31
N ALA A 113 16.80 3.56 -11.13
CA ALA A 113 18.02 2.75 -11.25
C ALA A 113 18.04 1.56 -10.26
N ARG A 114 17.65 1.77 -9.00
CA ARG A 114 17.55 0.69 -8.01
C ARG A 114 16.52 -0.35 -8.43
N ARG A 115 15.35 0.08 -8.91
CA ARG A 115 14.28 -0.83 -9.36
C ARG A 115 14.71 -1.68 -10.56
N LEU A 116 15.45 -1.11 -11.49
CA LEU A 116 16.02 -1.85 -12.63
C LEU A 116 17.00 -2.91 -12.17
N VAL A 117 17.94 -2.58 -11.26
CA VAL A 117 18.89 -3.54 -10.69
C VAL A 117 18.18 -4.64 -9.90
N GLU A 118 17.16 -4.32 -9.11
CA GLU A 118 16.35 -5.33 -8.40
C GLU A 118 15.67 -6.30 -9.37
N ARG A 119 15.12 -5.78 -10.48
CA ARG A 119 14.52 -6.62 -11.53
C ARG A 119 15.56 -7.54 -12.18
N GLU A 120 16.73 -7.03 -12.55
CA GLU A 120 17.81 -7.82 -13.13
C GLU A 120 18.24 -8.95 -12.19
N ARG A 121 18.40 -8.65 -10.90
CA ARG A 121 18.72 -9.66 -9.88
C ARG A 121 17.63 -10.71 -9.78
N ALA A 122 16.35 -10.30 -9.76
CA ALA A 122 15.23 -11.24 -9.68
C ALA A 122 15.17 -12.17 -10.91
N LEU A 123 15.52 -11.68 -12.09
CA LEU A 123 15.59 -12.47 -13.32
C LEU A 123 16.85 -13.36 -13.39
N SER A 124 17.94 -12.96 -12.74
CA SER A 124 19.22 -13.70 -12.74
C SER A 124 19.28 -14.77 -11.66
N LEU A 125 18.45 -14.69 -10.63
CA LEU A 125 18.36 -15.75 -9.63
C LEU A 125 17.69 -16.98 -10.28
N PRO A 126 18.29 -18.19 -10.17
CA PRO A 126 17.57 -19.40 -10.53
C PRO A 126 16.25 -19.43 -9.74
N PRO A 127 15.16 -19.94 -10.34
CA PRO A 127 13.90 -20.02 -9.63
C PRO A 127 14.18 -20.67 -8.27
N VAL A 128 13.90 -19.92 -7.20
CA VAL A 128 13.99 -20.47 -5.85
C VAL A 128 13.15 -21.73 -5.89
N GLN A 129 13.82 -22.89 -5.91
CA GLN A 129 13.12 -24.15 -5.75
C GLN A 129 12.33 -23.96 -4.46
N ALA A 130 11.01 -23.93 -4.59
CA ALA A 130 10.14 -23.82 -3.44
C ALA A 130 10.68 -24.81 -2.42
N ALA A 131 11.12 -24.30 -1.25
CA ALA A 131 11.66 -25.16 -0.21
C ALA A 131 10.70 -26.34 -0.10
N PRO A 132 11.18 -27.59 -0.12
CA PRO A 132 10.29 -28.73 -0.05
C PRO A 132 9.32 -28.47 1.08
N PRO A 133 8.01 -28.66 0.86
CA PRO A 133 7.01 -28.33 1.87
C PRO A 133 7.46 -28.96 3.17
N LEU A 134 7.60 -28.15 4.22
CA LEU A 134 7.94 -28.63 5.55
C LEU A 134 7.08 -29.87 5.81
N PRO A 135 7.68 -31.02 6.24
CA PRO A 135 6.92 -32.23 6.47
C PRO A 135 5.73 -31.85 7.35
N ALA A 136 4.54 -32.09 6.83
CA ALA A 136 3.31 -31.79 7.56
C ALA A 136 3.43 -32.43 8.94
N PRO A 137 3.10 -31.71 10.04
CA PRO A 137 3.17 -32.30 11.36
C PRO A 137 2.38 -33.60 11.35
N PRO A 138 2.91 -34.70 11.95
CA PRO A 138 2.24 -35.99 11.91
C PRO A 138 0.79 -35.78 12.37
N ARG A 139 -0.14 -36.14 11.51
CA ARG A 139 -1.57 -36.12 11.86
C ARG A 139 -1.71 -37.00 13.09
N ARG A 140 -1.73 -36.41 14.25
CA ARG A 140 -2.12 -37.09 15.48
C ARG A 140 -3.54 -37.58 15.24
N ASN A 141 -3.70 -38.90 15.08
CA ASN A 141 -4.99 -39.54 14.92
C ASN A 141 -5.79 -39.25 16.21
N GLY A 142 -6.48 -38.11 16.25
CA GLY A 142 -7.31 -37.70 17.39
C GLY A 142 -8.37 -38.76 17.73
N LEU A 143 -8.70 -39.60 16.77
CA LEU A 143 -9.60 -40.73 16.94
C LEU A 143 -9.08 -41.76 17.97
N TRP A 144 -7.77 -42.10 17.93
CA TRP A 144 -7.15 -43.01 18.90
C TRP A 144 -7.11 -42.45 20.31
N THR A 145 -6.82 -41.18 20.46
CA THR A 145 -6.85 -40.50 21.77
C THR A 145 -8.28 -40.43 22.33
N PHE A 146 -9.25 -40.18 21.47
CA PHE A 146 -10.66 -40.19 21.85
C PHE A 146 -11.16 -41.59 22.28
N VAL A 147 -10.84 -42.63 21.52
CA VAL A 147 -11.21 -44.02 21.84
C VAL A 147 -10.58 -44.45 23.16
N LEU A 148 -9.33 -44.16 23.41
CA LEU A 148 -8.62 -44.48 24.66
C LEU A 148 -9.26 -43.76 25.86
N GLY A 149 -9.61 -42.48 25.72
CA GLY A 149 -10.30 -41.69 26.75
C GLY A 149 -11.70 -42.21 27.03
N PHE A 150 -12.43 -42.62 26.00
CA PHE A 150 -13.76 -43.21 26.13
C PHE A 150 -13.77 -44.54 26.87
N ILE A 151 -12.83 -45.47 26.53
CA ILE A 151 -12.65 -46.73 27.21
C ILE A 151 -12.28 -46.55 28.69
N ALA A 152 -11.32 -45.65 28.96
CA ALA A 152 -10.91 -45.34 30.36
C ALA A 152 -12.09 -44.76 31.16
N GLY A 153 -12.88 -43.85 30.61
CA GLY A 153 -14.05 -43.29 31.24
C GLY A 153 -15.15 -44.32 31.52
N ALA A 154 -15.44 -45.22 30.56
CA ALA A 154 -16.43 -46.32 30.73
C ALA A 154 -15.97 -47.27 31.85
N LEU A 155 -14.69 -47.66 31.90
CA LEU A 155 -14.17 -48.53 32.95
C LEU A 155 -14.24 -47.85 34.33
N ALA A 156 -13.96 -46.57 34.46
CA ALA A 156 -14.08 -45.84 35.71
C ALA A 156 -15.53 -45.76 36.19
N LEU A 157 -16.50 -45.52 35.33
CA LEU A 157 -17.92 -45.52 35.66
C LEU A 157 -18.42 -46.92 36.07
N PHE A 158 -17.97 -47.98 35.41
CA PHE A 158 -18.28 -49.35 35.75
C PHE A 158 -17.71 -49.74 37.14
N ALA A 159 -16.47 -49.37 37.40
CA ALA A 159 -15.87 -49.60 38.71
C ALA A 159 -16.60 -48.86 39.84
N LEU A 160 -17.02 -47.63 39.60
CA LEU A 160 -17.80 -46.83 40.54
C LEU A 160 -19.17 -47.46 40.83
N ALA A 161 -19.87 -47.91 39.77
CA ALA A 161 -21.15 -48.58 39.88
C ALA A 161 -21.07 -49.93 40.67
N LEU A 162 -20.00 -50.69 40.41
CA LEU A 162 -19.73 -51.94 41.12
C LEU A 162 -19.44 -51.68 42.62
N PHE A 163 -18.62 -50.69 42.90
CA PHE A 163 -18.31 -50.29 44.30
C PHE A 163 -19.58 -49.80 45.03
N ALA A 164 -20.45 -49.02 44.38
CA ALA A 164 -21.72 -48.59 44.95
C ALA A 164 -22.66 -49.75 45.20
N ALA A 165 -22.76 -50.73 44.29
CA ALA A 165 -23.57 -51.92 44.46
C ALA A 165 -23.11 -52.80 45.65
N LEU A 166 -21.80 -52.98 45.79
CA LEU A 166 -21.20 -53.73 46.92
C LEU A 166 -21.37 -53.07 48.31
N ARG A 167 -21.60 -51.77 48.33
CA ARG A 167 -21.79 -51.00 49.57
C ARG A 167 -23.25 -50.97 50.04
N ILE A 168 -24.19 -51.28 49.16
CA ILE A 168 -25.62 -51.26 49.43
C ILE A 168 -26.14 -52.70 49.77
N SER A 169 -25.35 -53.73 49.47
CA SER A 169 -25.59 -55.13 49.83
C SER A 169 -24.96 -55.49 51.17
#